data_5080ade509421459fa77a0381621564f
#
_entry.id   5080ade509421459fa77a0381621564f
#
_cell.length_a   1.000
_cell.length_b   1.000
_cell.length_c   1.000
_cell.angle_alpha   90.00
_cell.angle_beta   90.00
_cell.angle_gamma   90.00
#
_symmetry.space_group_name_H-M   'P 1'
#
loop_
_entity.id
_entity.type
_entity.pdbx_description
1 polymer ?
#
loop_
_entity_poly.entity_id
_entity_poly.type
_entity_poly.pdbx_seq_one_letter_code
_entity_poly.pdbx_strand_id
1 'polypeptide(L)'
;MRILLADDERVLATALAQYLTKSGHEVCTITSGGLDVLPAYDRFHPDIVLMDIMMPRFNGITISHALISRNPAIKLVLTSGSLLEDHPFVATSGACHFLAKPFSFSEARELLENLVHPTPAAA
;
A
#
# COMPACT_ATOMS: atom_id res chain seq x y z
N MET A 1 -13.64 -3.19 -1.32
CA MET A 1 -12.80 -2.27 -2.10
C MET A 1 -11.72 -3.02 -2.85
N ARG A 2 -11.08 -2.37 -3.78
CA ARG A 2 -10.00 -2.93 -4.59
C ARG A 2 -8.66 -2.46 -4.02
N ILE A 3 -7.80 -3.41 -3.65
CA ILE A 3 -6.53 -3.14 -2.99
C ILE A 3 -5.39 -3.63 -3.88
N LEU A 4 -4.45 -2.75 -4.18
CA LEU A 4 -3.19 -3.14 -4.82
C LEU A 4 -2.14 -3.29 -3.72
N LEU A 5 -1.64 -4.51 -3.55
CA LEU A 5 -0.66 -4.86 -2.53
C LEU A 5 0.67 -5.18 -3.19
N ALA A 6 1.69 -4.37 -2.93
CA ALA A 6 3.02 -4.55 -3.49
C ALA A 6 4.03 -4.79 -2.37
N ASP A 7 4.62 -5.98 -2.35
CA ASP A 7 5.61 -6.37 -1.35
C ASP A 7 6.38 -7.58 -1.89
N ASP A 8 7.70 -7.54 -1.87
CA ASP A 8 8.54 -8.64 -2.38
C ASP A 8 8.65 -9.82 -1.39
N GLU A 9 8.20 -9.66 -0.17
CA GLU A 9 8.08 -10.76 0.79
C GLU A 9 6.83 -11.59 0.45
N ARG A 10 6.99 -12.59 -0.42
CA ARG A 10 5.87 -13.36 -0.98
C ARG A 10 4.98 -14.00 0.07
N VAL A 11 5.57 -14.58 1.10
CA VAL A 11 4.79 -15.26 2.16
C VAL A 11 3.88 -14.28 2.87
N LEU A 12 4.42 -13.13 3.26
CA LEU A 12 3.67 -12.06 3.90
C LEU A 12 2.57 -11.53 2.98
N ALA A 13 2.93 -11.19 1.75
CA ALA A 13 2.00 -10.62 0.77
C ALA A 13 0.83 -11.58 0.48
N THR A 14 1.14 -12.86 0.27
CA THR A 14 0.12 -13.87 -0.02
C THR A 14 -0.82 -14.06 1.17
N ALA A 15 -0.29 -14.15 2.39
CA ALA A 15 -1.09 -14.32 3.58
C ALA A 15 -1.98 -13.10 3.85
N LEU A 16 -1.45 -11.90 3.69
CA LEU A 16 -2.21 -10.67 3.87
C LEU A 16 -3.31 -10.55 2.79
N ALA A 17 -2.99 -10.86 1.54
CA ALA A 17 -3.96 -10.85 0.45
C ALA A 17 -5.12 -11.81 0.72
N GLN A 18 -4.83 -13.01 1.22
CA GLN A 18 -5.87 -13.98 1.60
C GLN A 18 -6.76 -13.44 2.71
N TYR A 19 -6.16 -12.84 3.73
CA TYR A 19 -6.89 -12.24 4.83
C TYR A 19 -7.83 -11.12 4.35
N LEU A 20 -7.32 -10.22 3.51
CA LEU A 20 -8.12 -9.12 2.97
C LEU A 20 -9.22 -9.61 2.03
N THR A 21 -8.95 -10.63 1.24
CA THR A 21 -9.96 -11.25 0.35
C THR A 21 -11.09 -11.87 1.19
N LYS A 22 -10.75 -12.56 2.26
CA LYS A 22 -11.76 -13.11 3.19
C LYS A 22 -12.58 -12.04 3.88
N SER A 23 -12.04 -10.84 4.00
CA SER A 23 -12.74 -9.67 4.56
C SER A 23 -13.66 -8.98 3.54
N GLY A 24 -13.75 -9.51 2.31
CA GLY A 24 -14.66 -9.00 1.29
C GLY A 24 -14.03 -8.07 0.27
N HIS A 25 -12.70 -7.94 0.24
CA HIS A 25 -12.00 -7.07 -0.71
C HIS A 25 -11.45 -7.83 -1.90
N GLU A 26 -11.28 -7.12 -3.03
CA GLU A 26 -10.52 -7.64 -4.17
C GLU A 26 -9.06 -7.19 -4.02
N VAL A 27 -8.13 -8.11 -4.17
CA VAL A 27 -6.70 -7.81 -3.98
C VAL A 27 -5.91 -8.23 -5.21
N CYS A 28 -5.13 -7.29 -5.74
CA CYS A 28 -4.10 -7.57 -6.74
C CYS A 28 -2.74 -7.51 -6.04
N THR A 29 -1.97 -8.57 -6.14
CA THR A 29 -0.70 -8.70 -5.42
C THR A 29 0.46 -8.62 -6.39
N ILE A 30 1.43 -7.75 -6.13
CA ILE A 30 2.67 -7.62 -6.87
C ILE A 30 3.83 -7.99 -5.96
N THR A 31 4.53 -9.06 -6.27
CA THR A 31 5.67 -9.55 -5.49
C THR A 31 6.98 -9.54 -6.28
N SER A 32 6.92 -9.14 -7.54
CA SER A 32 8.06 -9.17 -8.46
C SER A 32 8.96 -7.94 -8.42
N GLY A 33 8.50 -6.85 -7.80
CA GLY A 33 9.27 -5.62 -7.66
C GLY A 33 8.52 -4.39 -8.15
N GLY A 34 9.14 -3.23 -7.92
CA GLY A 34 8.51 -1.93 -8.16
C GLY A 34 8.13 -1.65 -9.60
N LEU A 35 8.87 -2.21 -10.58
CA LEU A 35 8.57 -1.99 -12.00
C LEU A 35 7.18 -2.43 -12.41
N ASP A 36 6.64 -3.46 -11.75
CA ASP A 36 5.35 -4.03 -12.13
C ASP A 36 4.16 -3.33 -11.45
N VAL A 37 4.42 -2.40 -10.53
CA VAL A 37 3.37 -1.70 -9.79
C VAL A 37 2.57 -0.76 -10.69
N LEU A 38 3.25 0.02 -11.53
CA LEU A 38 2.57 1.01 -12.39
C LEU A 38 1.64 0.36 -13.41
N PRO A 39 2.07 -0.67 -14.17
CA PRO A 39 1.16 -1.37 -15.06
C PRO A 39 -0.02 -2.03 -14.32
N ALA A 40 0.24 -2.58 -13.14
CA ALA A 40 -0.82 -3.19 -12.33
C ALA A 40 -1.83 -2.13 -11.86
N TYR A 41 -1.35 -0.97 -11.44
CA TYR A 41 -2.20 0.14 -11.05
C TYR A 41 -3.13 0.55 -12.19
N ASP A 42 -2.58 0.75 -13.38
CA ASP A 42 -3.35 1.17 -14.56
C ASP A 42 -4.40 0.13 -14.95
N ARG A 43 -4.09 -1.15 -14.80
CA ARG A 43 -4.97 -2.26 -15.20
C ARG A 43 -6.04 -2.56 -14.14
N PHE A 44 -5.65 -2.53 -12.89
CA PHE A 44 -6.51 -2.96 -11.78
C PHE A 44 -7.45 -1.85 -11.29
N HIS A 45 -7.07 -0.60 -11.40
CA HIS A 45 -7.82 0.56 -10.88
C HIS A 45 -8.13 0.40 -9.39
N PRO A 46 -7.12 0.32 -8.51
CA PRO A 46 -7.37 0.12 -7.09
C PRO A 46 -7.96 1.35 -6.42
N ASP A 47 -8.70 1.13 -5.34
CA ASP A 47 -9.15 2.20 -4.46
C ASP A 47 -8.04 2.67 -3.52
N ILE A 48 -7.11 1.78 -3.21
CA ILE A 48 -5.98 2.05 -2.32
C ILE A 48 -4.79 1.18 -2.68
N VAL A 49 -3.59 1.72 -2.47
CA VAL A 49 -2.32 1.01 -2.68
C VAL A 49 -1.62 0.85 -1.34
N LEU A 50 -1.21 -0.36 -1.01
CA LEU A 50 -0.32 -0.66 0.11
C LEU A 50 0.99 -1.18 -0.46
N MET A 51 2.07 -0.45 -0.27
CA MET A 51 3.33 -0.72 -0.96
C MET A 51 4.53 -0.67 -0.02
N ASP A 52 5.38 -1.70 -0.09
CA ASP A 52 6.66 -1.69 0.60
C ASP A 52 7.61 -0.70 -0.07
N ILE A 53 8.32 0.09 0.73
CA ILE A 53 9.34 1.02 0.24
C ILE A 53 10.55 0.25 -0.30
N MET A 54 10.93 -0.82 0.37
CA MET A 54 12.16 -1.58 0.06
C MET A 54 11.87 -2.75 -0.86
N MET A 55 11.69 -2.46 -2.15
CA MET A 55 11.49 -3.47 -3.18
C MET A 55 12.65 -3.45 -4.19
N PRO A 56 12.98 -4.61 -4.82
CA PRO A 56 14.01 -4.65 -5.86
C PRO A 56 13.66 -3.78 -7.06
N ARG A 57 14.67 -3.31 -7.76
CA ARG A 57 14.65 -2.54 -9.02
C ARG A 57 14.30 -1.07 -8.84
N PHE A 58 13.15 -0.76 -8.23
CA PHE A 58 12.78 0.60 -7.87
C PHE A 58 12.32 0.64 -6.42
N ASN A 59 12.75 1.66 -5.69
CA ASN A 59 12.25 1.87 -4.34
C ASN A 59 10.84 2.44 -4.37
N GLY A 60 10.10 2.24 -3.28
CA GLY A 60 8.71 2.66 -3.18
C GLY A 60 8.52 4.17 -3.24
N ILE A 61 9.54 4.97 -2.90
CA ILE A 61 9.45 6.43 -2.97
C ILE A 61 9.33 6.89 -4.42
N THR A 62 10.18 6.35 -5.31
CA THR A 62 10.13 6.66 -6.75
C THR A 62 8.78 6.25 -7.34
N ILE A 63 8.32 5.05 -7.01
CA ILE A 63 7.02 4.56 -7.48
C ILE A 63 5.88 5.42 -6.93
N SER A 64 5.97 5.86 -5.68
CA SER A 64 4.98 6.75 -5.06
C SER A 64 4.81 8.03 -5.84
N HIS A 65 5.92 8.68 -6.23
CA HIS A 65 5.88 9.90 -7.01
C HIS A 65 5.21 9.68 -8.37
N ALA A 66 5.50 8.56 -9.02
CA ALA A 66 4.89 8.21 -10.30
C ALA A 66 3.38 7.96 -10.17
N LEU A 67 2.96 7.26 -9.12
CA LEU A 67 1.54 7.00 -8.85
C LEU A 67 0.78 8.29 -8.57
N ILE A 68 1.34 9.17 -7.76
CA ILE A 68 0.72 10.45 -7.41
C ILE A 68 0.64 11.36 -8.62
N SER A 69 1.63 11.33 -9.52
CA SER A 69 1.57 12.05 -10.80
C SER A 69 0.40 11.59 -11.66
N ARG A 70 0.10 10.30 -11.66
CA ARG A 70 -1.04 9.75 -12.41
C ARG A 70 -2.38 10.09 -11.79
N ASN A 71 -2.43 10.10 -10.46
CA ASN A 71 -3.65 10.36 -9.73
C ASN A 71 -3.31 11.09 -8.42
N PRO A 72 -3.39 12.43 -8.41
CA PRO A 72 -3.12 13.20 -7.18
C PRO A 72 -4.05 12.89 -6.01
N ALA A 73 -5.21 12.27 -6.28
CA ALA A 73 -6.16 11.86 -5.25
C ALA A 73 -5.94 10.42 -4.77
N ILE A 74 -4.88 9.77 -5.21
CA ILE A 74 -4.60 8.38 -4.85
C ILE A 74 -4.48 8.22 -3.33
N LYS A 75 -5.02 7.12 -2.83
CA LYS A 75 -4.80 6.70 -1.45
C LYS A 75 -3.64 5.71 -1.43
N LEU A 76 -2.55 6.11 -0.82
CA LEU A 76 -1.29 5.38 -0.85
C LEU A 76 -0.75 5.22 0.56
N VAL A 77 -0.55 3.96 0.97
CA VAL A 77 0.06 3.61 2.24
C VAL A 77 1.40 2.95 1.96
N LEU A 78 2.46 3.44 2.58
CA LEU A 78 3.78 2.83 2.51
C LEU A 78 4.06 2.00 3.74
N THR A 79 4.80 0.91 3.55
CA THR A 79 5.27 0.05 4.65
C THR A 79 6.78 -0.11 4.60
N SER A 80 7.41 -0.30 5.74
CA SER A 80 8.82 -0.68 5.83
C SER A 80 9.14 -1.19 7.23
N GLY A 81 10.08 -2.13 7.32
CA GLY A 81 10.67 -2.56 8.58
C GLY A 81 11.90 -1.78 8.99
N SER A 82 12.43 -0.92 8.11
CA SER A 82 13.70 -0.23 8.32
C SER A 82 13.60 1.29 8.40
N LEU A 83 12.46 1.88 7.97
CA LEU A 83 12.25 3.33 8.01
C LEU A 83 11.14 3.66 9.01
N LEU A 84 11.31 4.79 9.68
CA LEU A 84 10.29 5.34 10.56
C LEU A 84 9.39 6.31 9.80
N GLU A 85 8.17 6.53 10.30
CA GLU A 85 7.18 7.40 9.68
C GLU A 85 7.70 8.82 9.42
N ASP A 86 8.54 9.34 10.30
CA ASP A 86 9.12 10.68 10.19
C ASP A 86 10.41 10.73 9.38
N HIS A 87 10.83 9.60 8.79
CA HIS A 87 12.02 9.56 7.96
C HIS A 87 11.84 10.48 6.74
N PRO A 88 12.88 11.26 6.33
CA PRO A 88 12.74 12.19 5.20
C PRO A 88 12.22 11.56 3.91
N PHE A 89 12.58 10.31 3.62
CA PHE A 89 12.10 9.61 2.43
C PHE A 89 10.60 9.39 2.47
N VAL A 90 10.05 9.07 3.64
CA VAL A 90 8.61 8.90 3.82
C VAL A 90 7.90 10.25 3.67
N ALA A 91 8.45 11.29 4.28
CA ALA A 91 7.88 12.64 4.19
C ALA A 91 7.82 13.16 2.75
N THR A 92 8.80 12.80 1.91
CA THR A 92 8.85 13.24 0.50
C THR A 92 8.06 12.35 -0.45
N SER A 93 7.53 11.23 0.01
CA SER A 93 6.81 10.27 -0.84
C SER A 93 5.44 10.78 -1.31
N GLY A 94 4.80 11.63 -0.51
CA GLY A 94 3.43 12.07 -0.74
C GLY A 94 2.38 11.04 -0.31
N ALA A 95 2.78 9.94 0.33
CA ALA A 95 1.86 8.93 0.83
C ALA A 95 0.93 9.50 1.89
N CYS A 96 -0.33 9.03 1.92
CA CYS A 96 -1.29 9.51 2.90
C CYS A 96 -1.12 8.83 4.26
N HIS A 97 -0.40 7.73 4.33
CA HIS A 97 -0.13 7.04 5.59
C HIS A 97 1.10 6.14 5.49
N PHE A 98 1.64 5.78 6.65
CA PHE A 98 2.76 4.85 6.78
C PHE A 98 2.41 3.79 7.82
N LEU A 99 2.70 2.53 7.49
CA LEU A 99 2.45 1.39 8.36
C LEU A 99 3.76 0.65 8.63
N ALA A 100 4.29 0.76 9.84
CA ALA A 100 5.56 0.14 10.20
C ALA A 100 5.42 -1.38 10.35
N LYS A 101 6.39 -2.12 9.84
CA LYS A 101 6.50 -3.57 10.06
C LYS A 101 7.22 -3.83 11.40
N PRO A 102 6.83 -4.86 12.14
CA PRO A 102 5.72 -5.76 11.86
C PRO A 102 4.37 -5.13 12.22
N PHE A 103 3.34 -5.47 11.47
CA PHE A 103 1.97 -5.08 11.75
C PHE A 103 1.05 -6.30 11.72
N SER A 104 -0.06 -6.26 12.44
CA SER A 104 -1.06 -7.32 12.35
C SER A 104 -1.91 -7.14 11.09
N PHE A 105 -2.48 -8.24 10.59
CA PHE A 105 -3.36 -8.17 9.42
C PHE A 105 -4.63 -7.37 9.71
N SER A 106 -5.16 -7.46 10.93
CA SER A 106 -6.32 -6.66 11.34
C SER A 106 -5.99 -5.17 11.37
N GLU A 107 -4.80 -4.80 11.83
CA GLU A 107 -4.31 -3.41 11.80
C GLU A 107 -4.27 -2.87 10.36
N ALA A 108 -3.69 -3.65 9.45
CA ALA A 108 -3.62 -3.28 8.04
C ALA A 108 -5.02 -3.11 7.46
N ARG A 109 -5.92 -4.07 7.69
CA ARG A 109 -7.29 -4.00 7.20
C ARG A 109 -8.02 -2.77 7.72
N GLU A 110 -7.97 -2.52 9.02
CA GLU A 110 -8.65 -1.38 9.64
C GLU A 110 -8.13 -0.05 9.08
N LEU A 111 -6.82 0.08 8.91
CA LEU A 111 -6.23 1.27 8.33
C LEU A 111 -6.71 1.50 6.90
N LEU A 112 -6.66 0.47 6.06
CA LEU A 112 -7.07 0.58 4.66
C LEU A 112 -8.56 0.92 4.55
N GLU A 113 -9.40 0.26 5.33
CA GLU A 113 -10.83 0.52 5.34
C GLU A 113 -11.16 1.94 5.80
N ASN A 114 -10.47 2.42 6.84
CA ASN A 114 -10.67 3.78 7.35
C ASN A 114 -10.23 4.86 6.35
N LEU A 115 -9.19 4.61 5.58
CA LEU A 115 -8.72 5.59 4.60
C LEU A 115 -9.65 5.71 3.39
N VAL A 116 -10.28 4.60 2.98
CA VAL A 116 -11.21 4.59 1.84
C VAL A 116 -12.63 4.94 2.30
N HIS A 117 -13.06 4.41 3.44
CA HIS A 117 -14.38 4.65 4.02
C HIS A 117 -14.22 5.12 5.46
N PRO A 118 -13.88 6.40 5.67
CA PRO A 118 -13.68 6.92 7.02
C PRO A 118 -14.92 6.71 7.88
N THR A 119 -14.71 6.22 9.12
CA THR A 119 -15.78 6.15 10.11
C THR A 119 -16.16 7.57 10.52
N PRO A 120 -17.44 7.96 10.48
CA PRO A 120 -17.86 9.28 10.94
C PRO A 120 -17.41 9.51 12.38
N ALA A 121 -16.91 10.71 12.68
CA ALA A 121 -16.60 11.07 14.05
C ALA A 121 -17.86 10.94 14.91
N ALA A 122 -17.73 10.37 16.11
CA ALA A 122 -18.81 10.31 17.04
C ALA A 122 -19.25 11.76 17.41
N ALA A 123 -20.52 12.02 17.19
CA ALA A 123 -21.08 13.33 17.50
C ALA A 123 -21.15 13.55 19.00
#